data_77865bb27d87401bf4354666eeca069b
#
_entry.id   77865bb27d87401bf4354666eeca069b
#
_cell.length_a   1.000
_cell.length_b   1.000
_cell.length_c   1.000
_cell.angle_alpha   90.00
_cell.angle_beta   90.00
_cell.angle_gamma   90.00
#
_symmetry.space_group_name_H-M   'P 1'
#
loop_
_entity.id
_entity.type
_entity.pdbx_description
1 polymer ?
#
loop_
_entity_poly.entity_id
_entity_poly.type
_entity_poly.pdbx_seq_one_letter_code
_entity_poly.pdbx_strand_id
1 'polypeptide(L)'
;MTEENSNPQMIDTGLACFAIMANFFEKPISIDQIKHKYDRQNSHFEEYELLQLAKEFSFKARFVETKWERLDKAALPAIAQSKDGAYFILGRVADDKALIQDPAKGNHPEVLNKEEFTDRWNGR
;
A
#
# COMPACT_ATOMS: atom_id res chain seq x y z
N MET A 1 0.59 -3.44 -29.76
CA MET A 1 0.64 -3.51 -29.14
C MET A 1 0.70 -3.18 -28.34
N THR A 2 0.75 -3.26 -28.59
CA THR A 2 0.91 -3.10 -27.88
C THR A 2 1.12 -2.99 -26.91
N GLU A 3 1.22 -2.99 -26.83
CA GLU A 3 1.28 -2.99 -26.04
C GLU A 3 1.35 -2.79 -25.10
N GLU A 4 1.25 -2.83 -25.18
CA GLU A 4 1.13 -2.67 -24.60
C GLU A 4 1.26 -2.48 -23.65
N ASN A 5 1.12 -2.87 -23.66
CA ASN A 5 1.42 -2.75 -22.98
C ASN A 5 1.19 -2.53 -21.79
N SER A 6 0.67 -3.53 -21.75
CA SER A 6 0.45 -3.21 -20.40
C SER A 6 1.75 -2.88 -19.68
N ASN A 7 1.73 -1.76 -19.11
CA ASN A 7 2.93 -1.16 -18.56
C ASN A 7 2.89 -1.28 -17.02
N PRO A 8 3.95 -1.83 -16.38
CA PRO A 8 3.98 -1.91 -14.93
C PRO A 8 3.75 -0.57 -14.24
N GLN A 9 4.09 0.53 -14.90
CA GLN A 9 3.86 1.87 -14.36
C GLN A 9 2.39 2.17 -14.17
N MET A 10 1.53 1.39 -14.81
CA MET A 10 0.09 1.59 -14.69
C MET A 10 -0.51 0.88 -13.49
N ILE A 11 0.29 0.16 -12.71
CA ILE A 11 -0.20 -0.49 -11.52
C ILE A 11 -0.59 0.56 -10.48
N ASP A 12 -1.83 0.48 -10.01
CA ASP A 12 -2.27 1.32 -8.91
C ASP A 12 -1.84 0.67 -7.60
N THR A 13 -0.70 1.09 -7.09
CA THR A 13 -0.13 0.47 -5.91
C THR A 13 -1.00 0.69 -4.66
N GLY A 14 -1.66 1.85 -4.56
CA GLY A 14 -2.55 2.11 -3.44
C GLY A 14 -3.72 1.14 -3.42
N LEU A 15 -4.37 0.98 -4.57
CA LEU A 15 -5.50 0.07 -4.66
C LEU A 15 -5.06 -1.38 -4.46
N ALA A 16 -3.91 -1.76 -5.01
CA ALA A 16 -3.37 -3.10 -4.81
C ALA A 16 -3.11 -3.38 -3.34
N CYS A 17 -2.50 -2.42 -2.63
CA CYS A 17 -2.26 -2.56 -1.20
C CYS A 17 -3.57 -2.69 -0.43
N PHE A 18 -4.56 -1.89 -0.79
CA PHE A 18 -5.86 -1.98 -0.12
C PHE A 18 -6.47 -3.37 -0.30
N ALA A 19 -6.42 -3.91 -1.51
CA ALA A 19 -6.97 -5.24 -1.78
C ALA A 19 -6.26 -6.32 -0.95
N ILE A 20 -4.93 -6.23 -0.86
CA ILE A 20 -4.17 -7.20 -0.08
C ILE A 20 -4.53 -7.10 1.40
N MET A 21 -4.63 -5.87 1.92
CA MET A 21 -5.00 -5.66 3.31
C MET A 21 -6.41 -6.16 3.59
N ALA A 22 -7.34 -5.90 2.67
CA ALA A 22 -8.72 -6.37 2.82
C ALA A 22 -8.76 -7.90 2.89
N ASN A 23 -8.00 -8.56 2.03
CA ASN A 23 -7.93 -10.01 2.05
C ASN A 23 -7.31 -10.52 3.35
N PHE A 24 -6.29 -9.85 3.85
CA PHE A 24 -5.67 -10.19 5.12
C PHE A 24 -6.69 -10.17 6.27
N PHE A 25 -7.60 -9.20 6.25
CA PHE A 25 -8.64 -9.08 7.26
C PHE A 25 -9.91 -9.85 6.89
N GLU A 26 -9.82 -10.77 5.94
CA GLU A 26 -10.91 -11.66 5.54
C GLU A 26 -12.11 -10.92 4.96
N LYS A 27 -11.85 -9.82 4.28
CA LYS A 27 -12.87 -9.07 3.55
C LYS A 27 -12.42 -8.91 2.10
N PRO A 28 -12.36 -10.00 1.33
CA PRO A 28 -11.84 -9.92 -0.04
C PRO A 28 -12.66 -8.96 -0.89
N ILE A 29 -11.98 -8.23 -1.75
CA ILE A 29 -12.62 -7.28 -2.65
C ILE A 29 -12.13 -7.55 -4.06
N SER A 30 -12.91 -7.09 -5.04
CA SER A 30 -12.53 -7.15 -6.44
C SER A 30 -11.99 -5.79 -6.88
N ILE A 31 -10.73 -5.76 -7.31
CA ILE A 31 -10.12 -4.54 -7.82
C ILE A 31 -10.88 -4.04 -9.04
N ASP A 32 -11.27 -4.96 -9.93
CA ASP A 32 -12.00 -4.58 -11.15
C ASP A 32 -13.33 -3.92 -10.82
N GLN A 33 -14.05 -4.44 -9.85
CA GLN A 33 -15.31 -3.84 -9.44
C GLN A 33 -15.12 -2.45 -8.86
N ILE A 34 -14.07 -2.26 -8.07
CA ILE A 34 -13.79 -0.95 -7.50
C ILE A 34 -13.44 0.04 -8.59
N LYS A 35 -12.60 -0.34 -9.54
CA LYS A 35 -12.23 0.55 -10.64
C LYS A 35 -13.46 0.94 -11.46
N HIS A 36 -14.35 -0.01 -11.71
CA HIS A 36 -15.56 0.25 -12.46
C HIS A 36 -16.48 1.21 -11.71
N LYS A 37 -16.67 0.95 -10.43
CA LYS A 37 -17.58 1.76 -9.61
C LYS A 37 -17.13 3.21 -9.50
N TYR A 38 -15.83 3.44 -9.38
CA TYR A 38 -15.32 4.79 -9.21
C TYR A 38 -14.90 5.45 -10.52
N ASP A 39 -14.95 4.69 -11.63
CA ASP A 39 -14.63 5.21 -12.96
C ASP A 39 -13.29 5.92 -12.99
N ARG A 40 -12.29 5.33 -12.35
CA ARG A 40 -10.96 5.93 -12.24
C ARG A 40 -9.98 5.20 -13.15
N GLN A 41 -10.11 5.44 -14.43
CA GLN A 41 -9.29 4.72 -15.41
C GLN A 41 -7.86 5.21 -15.49
N ASN A 42 -7.66 6.50 -15.28
CA ASN A 42 -6.35 7.12 -15.46
C ASN A 42 -5.80 7.73 -14.17
N SER A 43 -6.50 7.57 -13.06
CA SER A 43 -6.09 8.14 -11.79
C SER A 43 -5.83 7.02 -10.80
N HIS A 44 -4.76 7.19 -10.04
CA HIS A 44 -4.44 6.22 -9.00
C HIS A 44 -5.15 6.60 -7.72
N PHE A 45 -5.41 5.59 -6.89
CA PHE A 45 -6.00 5.82 -5.59
C PHE A 45 -4.93 6.37 -4.66
N GLU A 46 -5.15 7.58 -4.21
CA GLU A 46 -4.25 8.27 -3.29
C GLU A 46 -4.85 8.26 -1.89
N GLU A 47 -4.23 9.03 -1.01
CA GLU A 47 -4.57 9.04 0.41
C GLU A 47 -6.07 9.19 0.67
N TYR A 48 -6.69 10.19 0.04
CA TYR A 48 -8.10 10.47 0.28
C TYR A 48 -8.99 9.31 -0.20
N GLU A 49 -8.69 8.81 -1.40
CA GLU A 49 -9.50 7.73 -1.96
C GLU A 49 -9.35 6.44 -1.18
N LEU A 50 -8.15 6.17 -0.66
CA LEU A 50 -7.94 4.99 0.16
C LEU A 50 -8.73 5.06 1.46
N LEU A 51 -8.80 6.24 2.07
CA LEU A 51 -9.62 6.42 3.27
C LEU A 51 -11.09 6.25 2.97
N GLN A 52 -11.56 6.72 1.83
CA GLN A 52 -12.94 6.52 1.41
C GLN A 52 -13.26 5.05 1.20
N LEU A 53 -12.36 4.31 0.54
CA LEU A 53 -12.55 2.87 0.37
C LEU A 53 -12.61 2.15 1.71
N ALA A 54 -11.72 2.51 2.62
CA ALA A 54 -11.72 1.88 3.94
C ALA A 54 -13.05 2.07 4.63
N LYS A 55 -13.59 3.30 4.58
CA LYS A 55 -14.88 3.60 5.18
C LYS A 55 -15.99 2.80 4.52
N GLU A 56 -15.99 2.71 3.20
CA GLU A 56 -17.02 1.99 2.46
C GLU A 56 -17.05 0.53 2.83
N PHE A 57 -15.89 -0.09 3.05
CA PHE A 57 -15.80 -1.50 3.41
C PHE A 57 -15.75 -1.71 4.92
N SER A 58 -16.09 -0.69 5.69
CA SER A 58 -16.23 -0.77 7.14
C SER A 58 -14.91 -1.00 7.87
N PHE A 59 -13.81 -0.54 7.30
CA PHE A 59 -12.54 -0.50 8.00
C PHE A 59 -12.38 0.83 8.71
N LYS A 60 -11.77 0.79 9.89
CA LYS A 60 -11.35 2.01 10.57
C LYS A 60 -9.93 2.30 10.14
N ALA A 61 -9.72 3.43 9.47
CA ALA A 61 -8.41 3.76 8.93
C ALA A 61 -8.15 5.25 9.07
N ARG A 62 -6.88 5.59 9.20
CA ARG A 62 -6.45 6.99 9.24
C ARG A 62 -5.02 7.05 8.75
N PHE A 63 -4.63 8.23 8.28
CA PHE A 63 -3.25 8.49 7.94
C PHE A 63 -2.50 9.04 9.13
N VAL A 64 -1.26 8.61 9.27
CA VAL A 64 -0.39 9.01 10.37
C VAL A 64 0.97 9.36 9.79
N GLU A 65 1.50 10.52 10.17
CA GLU A 65 2.90 10.82 9.92
C GLU A 65 3.68 10.37 11.15
N THR A 66 4.73 9.60 10.93
CA THR A 66 5.46 9.03 12.05
C THR A 66 6.93 8.85 11.71
N LYS A 67 7.67 8.28 12.60
CA LYS A 67 9.11 8.07 12.47
C LYS A 67 9.43 6.61 12.72
N TRP A 68 10.59 6.19 12.20
CA TRP A 68 11.04 4.82 12.40
C TRP A 68 10.96 4.38 13.86
N GLU A 69 11.36 5.26 14.78
CA GLU A 69 11.43 4.93 16.20
C GLU A 69 10.08 4.58 16.82
N ARG A 70 9.00 4.94 16.15
CA ARG A 70 7.64 4.67 16.65
C ARG A 70 6.94 3.55 15.92
N LEU A 71 7.56 2.98 14.90
CA LEU A 71 6.91 1.96 14.10
C LEU A 71 6.67 0.66 14.85
N ASP A 72 7.52 0.35 15.84
CA ASP A 72 7.32 -0.86 16.64
C ASP A 72 6.03 -0.80 17.45
N LYS A 73 5.48 0.39 17.65
CA LYS A 73 4.21 0.57 18.37
C LYS A 73 3.04 0.82 17.46
N ALA A 74 3.26 0.84 16.15
CA ALA A 74 2.20 1.06 15.20
C ALA A 74 1.36 -0.20 15.03
N ALA A 75 0.11 0.00 14.61
CA ALA A 75 -0.76 -1.12 14.27
C ALA A 75 -0.33 -1.67 12.91
N LEU A 76 0.24 -2.85 12.87
CA LEU A 76 0.73 -3.47 11.65
C LEU A 76 -0.06 -4.75 11.39
N PRO A 77 -0.24 -5.13 10.13
CA PRO A 77 0.28 -4.51 8.93
C PRO A 77 -0.41 -3.18 8.60
N ALA A 78 0.26 -2.36 7.82
CA ALA A 78 -0.23 -1.06 7.42
C ALA A 78 0.21 -0.76 5.99
N ILE A 79 -0.47 0.20 5.36
CA ILE A 79 -0.05 0.69 4.06
C ILE A 79 0.89 1.87 4.28
N ALA A 80 2.05 1.84 3.63
CA ALA A 80 3.05 2.89 3.73
C ALA A 80 3.28 3.50 2.35
N GLN A 81 3.75 4.74 2.33
CA GLN A 81 4.02 5.43 1.08
C GLN A 81 5.51 5.64 0.87
N SER A 82 5.97 5.35 -0.35
CA SER A 82 7.34 5.62 -0.76
C SER A 82 7.51 7.10 -1.09
N LYS A 83 8.75 7.54 -1.12
CA LYS A 83 9.06 8.93 -1.50
C LYS A 83 8.67 9.24 -2.93
N ASP A 84 8.55 8.23 -3.79
CA ASP A 84 8.11 8.43 -5.17
C ASP A 84 6.60 8.46 -5.32
N GLY A 85 5.86 8.32 -4.22
CA GLY A 85 4.40 8.37 -4.24
C GLY A 85 3.71 7.03 -4.32
N ALA A 86 4.42 5.96 -4.63
CA ALA A 86 3.82 4.63 -4.66
C ALA A 86 3.59 4.11 -3.25
N TYR A 87 2.75 3.08 -3.13
CA TYR A 87 2.41 2.50 -1.84
C TYR A 87 2.95 1.08 -1.73
N PHE A 88 3.21 0.66 -0.52
CA PHE A 88 3.61 -0.71 -0.23
C PHE A 88 3.06 -1.09 1.15
N ILE A 89 3.12 -2.38 1.46
CA ILE A 89 2.63 -2.85 2.74
C ILE A 89 3.81 -3.02 3.70
N LEU A 90 3.67 -2.43 4.88
CA LEU A 90 4.61 -2.66 5.98
C LEU A 90 3.99 -3.71 6.88
N GLY A 91 4.60 -4.90 6.88
CA GLY A 91 4.04 -6.03 7.62
C GLY A 91 4.54 -6.14 9.03
N ARG A 92 5.81 -5.84 9.25
CA ARG A 92 6.40 -6.03 10.56
C ARG A 92 7.68 -5.20 10.69
N VAL A 93 7.94 -4.73 11.89
CA VAL A 93 9.20 -4.05 12.22
C VAL A 93 9.79 -4.69 13.47
N ALA A 94 11.03 -5.13 13.40
CA ALA A 94 11.73 -5.72 14.52
C ALA A 94 13.22 -5.68 14.25
N ASP A 95 14.03 -5.47 15.29
CA ASP A 95 15.49 -5.59 15.23
C ASP A 95 16.11 -4.76 14.12
N ASP A 96 15.67 -3.52 13.98
CA ASP A 96 16.14 -2.58 12.96
C ASP A 96 15.91 -3.08 11.54
N LYS A 97 14.88 -3.90 11.34
CA LYS A 97 14.49 -4.41 10.03
C LYS A 97 13.00 -4.25 9.83
N ALA A 98 12.61 -4.13 8.57
CA ALA A 98 11.21 -4.03 8.18
C ALA A 98 10.89 -5.11 7.16
N LEU A 99 9.79 -5.81 7.38
CA LEU A 99 9.25 -6.76 6.40
C LEU A 99 8.20 -6.02 5.59
N ILE A 100 8.42 -5.93 4.28
CA ILE A 100 7.50 -5.22 3.40
C ILE A 100 7.02 -6.12 2.28
N GLN A 101 5.96 -5.69 1.63
CA GLN A 101 5.44 -6.33 0.44
C GLN A 101 5.05 -5.24 -0.55
N ASP A 102 5.71 -5.23 -1.70
CA ASP A 102 5.54 -4.17 -2.69
C ASP A 102 4.82 -4.73 -3.92
N PRO A 103 3.58 -4.31 -4.18
CA PRO A 103 2.85 -4.84 -5.34
C PRO A 103 3.51 -4.49 -6.67
N ALA A 104 4.28 -3.42 -6.74
CA ALA A 104 4.98 -3.05 -7.97
C ALA A 104 6.18 -3.94 -8.25
N LYS A 105 6.62 -4.73 -7.28
CA LYS A 105 7.80 -5.58 -7.41
C LYS A 105 7.46 -7.06 -7.23
N GLY A 106 6.35 -7.48 -7.80
CA GLY A 106 5.97 -8.87 -7.79
C GLY A 106 5.31 -9.36 -6.53
N ASN A 107 5.10 -8.46 -5.57
CA ASN A 107 4.33 -8.77 -4.39
C ASN A 107 4.94 -9.85 -3.50
N HIS A 108 6.26 -9.98 -3.52
CA HIS A 108 6.99 -10.91 -2.66
C HIS A 108 7.38 -10.21 -1.35
N PRO A 109 7.33 -10.92 -0.22
CA PRO A 109 7.86 -10.35 1.02
C PRO A 109 9.34 -10.03 0.87
N GLU A 110 9.74 -8.92 1.43
CA GLU A 110 11.09 -8.41 1.31
C GLU A 110 11.51 -7.83 2.66
N VAL A 111 12.73 -8.09 3.08
CA VAL A 111 13.25 -7.56 4.34
C VAL A 111 14.23 -6.44 4.03
N LEU A 112 13.96 -5.25 4.58
CA LEU A 112 14.83 -4.09 4.45
C LEU A 112 15.42 -3.76 5.81
N ASN A 113 16.69 -3.33 5.83
CA ASN A 113 17.23 -2.80 7.06
C ASN A 113 16.71 -1.38 7.27
N LYS A 114 17.00 -0.80 8.45
CA LYS A 114 16.48 0.51 8.81
C LYS A 114 16.85 1.57 7.77
N GLU A 115 18.09 1.57 7.30
CA GLU A 115 18.56 2.58 6.36
C GLU A 115 17.87 2.44 5.01
N GLU A 116 17.76 1.22 4.51
CA GLU A 116 17.05 0.98 3.26
C GLU A 116 15.60 1.41 3.34
N PHE A 117 14.96 1.12 4.47
CA PHE A 117 13.56 1.47 4.65
C PHE A 117 13.38 2.98 4.75
N THR A 118 14.18 3.65 5.56
CA THR A 118 14.02 5.09 5.74
C THR A 118 14.40 5.88 4.48
N ASP A 119 15.29 5.33 3.65
CA ASP A 119 15.58 5.92 2.36
C ASP A 119 14.39 5.91 1.42
N ARG A 120 13.53 4.92 1.57
CA ARG A 120 12.42 4.69 0.65
C ARG A 120 11.11 5.28 1.15
N TRP A 121 10.90 5.30 2.44
CA TRP A 121 9.63 5.65 3.07
C TRP A 121 9.54 7.16 3.31
N ASN A 122 8.35 7.74 3.05
CA ASN A 122 8.17 9.17 3.23
C ASN A 122 7.61 9.59 4.60
N GLY A 123 7.42 8.63 5.51
CA GLY A 123 6.90 8.91 6.84
C GLY A 123 5.41 8.68 7.02
N ARG A 124 4.74 8.17 5.99
CA ARG A 124 3.28 7.98 6.02
C ARG A 124 2.83 6.54 5.93
#